data_1f6cc36134ac02a46f4f86e55bcffcf5
#
_entry.id   1f6cc36134ac02a46f4f86e55bcffcf5
#
_cell.length_a   1.000
_cell.length_b   1.000
_cell.length_c   1.000
_cell.angle_alpha   90.00
_cell.angle_beta   90.00
_cell.angle_gamma   90.00
#
_symmetry.space_group_name_H-M   'P 1'
#
loop_
_entity.id
_entity.type
_entity.pdbx_description
1 polymer ?
#
loop_
_entity_poly.entity_id
_entity_poly.type
_entity_poly.pdbx_seq_one_letter_code
_entity_poly.pdbx_strand_id
1 'polypeptide(L)'
;MKKSSKLILILILSTILLFCLGILYLECANEDKVAILGYHSILPSKINDSGDNLVVDAEKFEKELKLLKKLGYHTMTLDEFYCWKNGECKKKENSVLITFDDGYKNNYDYAFEILKKYDMNAVVFCVGAYMEANSDIHMNIETIEKAKEEYPNIEFASHSYNLHFHSDKTYEIVDNDAKKMNKLLETSYYAYPFGDYNEDYVKALKDNDYDMAFTFGPSKEHRKADLSDNNYKVPRLNISNDMSIIKFLLRLILPM
;
A
#
# COMPACT_ATOMS: atom_id res chain seq x y z
N MET A 1 -12.61 -37.89 -41.11
CA MET A 1 -11.95 -37.78 -39.78
C MET A 1 -10.65 -37.00 -39.77
N LYS A 2 -9.68 -37.18 -40.68
CA LYS A 2 -8.36 -36.51 -40.68
C LYS A 2 -8.38 -34.97 -40.82
N LYS A 3 -9.41 -34.37 -41.50
CA LYS A 3 -9.49 -32.92 -41.72
C LYS A 3 -10.01 -32.16 -40.53
N SER A 4 -10.97 -32.73 -39.80
CA SER A 4 -11.54 -32.19 -38.54
C SER A 4 -10.53 -32.18 -37.42
N SER A 5 -9.72 -33.24 -37.24
CA SER A 5 -8.71 -33.29 -36.17
C SER A 5 -7.56 -32.28 -36.39
N LYS A 6 -7.17 -31.99 -37.65
CA LYS A 6 -6.20 -30.94 -37.93
C LYS A 6 -6.75 -29.54 -37.61
N LEU A 7 -8.02 -29.27 -37.91
CA LEU A 7 -8.67 -28.00 -37.57
C LEU A 7 -8.74 -27.77 -36.07
N ILE A 8 -9.15 -28.80 -35.30
CA ILE A 8 -9.18 -28.76 -33.84
C ILE A 8 -7.79 -28.49 -33.27
N LEU A 9 -6.77 -29.16 -33.77
CA LEU A 9 -5.38 -28.94 -33.33
C LEU A 9 -4.93 -27.50 -33.58
N ILE A 10 -5.22 -26.95 -34.78
CA ILE A 10 -4.88 -25.55 -35.10
C ILE A 10 -5.61 -24.58 -34.12
N LEU A 11 -6.88 -24.80 -33.81
CA LEU A 11 -7.63 -23.98 -32.87
C LEU A 11 -7.02 -24.04 -31.47
N ILE A 12 -6.62 -25.22 -31.00
CA ILE A 12 -5.96 -25.38 -29.69
C ILE A 12 -4.63 -24.64 -29.68
N LEU A 13 -3.80 -24.82 -30.71
CA LEU A 13 -2.49 -24.13 -30.79
C LEU A 13 -2.65 -22.61 -30.89
N SER A 14 -3.65 -22.10 -31.63
CA SER A 14 -3.91 -20.67 -31.69
C SER A 14 -4.39 -20.08 -30.37
N THR A 15 -5.25 -20.79 -29.62
CA THR A 15 -5.66 -20.35 -28.27
C THR A 15 -4.51 -20.34 -27.27
N ILE A 16 -3.65 -21.36 -27.30
CA ILE A 16 -2.45 -21.40 -26.46
C ILE A 16 -1.51 -20.23 -26.83
N LEU A 17 -1.28 -19.98 -28.11
CA LEU A 17 -0.44 -18.86 -28.56
C LEU A 17 -1.01 -17.51 -28.10
N LEU A 18 -2.30 -17.28 -28.27
CA LEU A 18 -2.95 -16.04 -27.82
C LEU A 18 -2.86 -15.88 -26.31
N PHE A 19 -3.01 -16.96 -25.54
CA PHE A 19 -2.85 -16.96 -24.09
C PHE A 19 -1.41 -16.59 -23.67
N CYS A 20 -0.40 -17.22 -24.32
CA CYS A 20 1.01 -16.89 -24.06
C CYS A 20 1.34 -15.43 -24.41
N LEU A 21 0.85 -14.94 -25.55
CA LEU A 21 1.02 -13.53 -25.92
C LEU A 21 0.35 -12.58 -24.93
N GLY A 22 -0.83 -12.95 -24.40
CA GLY A 22 -1.50 -12.21 -23.33
C GLY A 22 -0.69 -12.13 -22.05
N ILE A 23 -0.07 -13.23 -21.62
CA ILE A 23 0.83 -13.25 -20.46
C ILE A 23 2.03 -12.34 -20.68
N LEU A 24 2.74 -12.51 -21.82
CA LEU A 24 3.90 -11.68 -22.15
C LEU A 24 3.55 -10.18 -22.19
N TYR A 25 2.38 -9.84 -22.73
CA TYR A 25 1.89 -8.46 -22.71
C TYR A 25 1.69 -7.94 -21.31
N LEU A 26 1.07 -8.74 -20.41
CA LEU A 26 0.85 -8.33 -19.02
C LEU A 26 2.17 -8.17 -18.25
N GLU A 27 3.13 -9.05 -18.46
CA GLU A 27 4.47 -8.97 -17.84
C GLU A 27 5.19 -7.69 -18.32
N CYS A 28 5.26 -7.44 -19.61
CA CYS A 28 5.88 -6.24 -20.17
C CYS A 28 5.18 -4.95 -19.70
N ALA A 29 3.84 -4.93 -19.68
CA ALA A 29 3.07 -3.77 -19.27
C ALA A 29 3.12 -3.47 -17.75
N ASN A 30 3.62 -4.41 -16.94
CA ASN A 30 3.83 -4.27 -15.49
C ASN A 30 5.30 -4.17 -15.10
N GLU A 31 6.24 -4.19 -16.04
CA GLU A 31 7.68 -4.18 -15.75
C GLU A 31 8.07 -2.98 -14.88
N ASP A 32 7.56 -1.80 -15.23
CA ASP A 32 7.84 -0.54 -14.54
C ASP A 32 6.74 -0.14 -13.55
N LYS A 33 5.94 -1.10 -13.05
CA LYS A 33 4.82 -0.83 -12.15
C LYS A 33 4.87 -1.64 -10.87
N VAL A 34 4.41 -1.03 -9.77
CA VAL A 34 4.23 -1.67 -8.47
C VAL A 34 2.84 -1.33 -7.94
N ALA A 35 2.09 -2.35 -7.54
CA ALA A 35 0.84 -2.17 -6.82
C ALA A 35 1.14 -1.78 -5.37
N ILE A 36 0.61 -0.64 -4.90
CA ILE A 36 0.68 -0.22 -3.50
C ILE A 36 -0.70 -0.38 -2.89
N LEU A 37 -0.84 -1.34 -1.99
CA LEU A 37 -2.11 -1.69 -1.37
C LEU A 37 -2.34 -0.84 -0.13
N GLY A 38 -3.35 0.04 -0.15
CA GLY A 38 -3.69 0.91 0.98
C GLY A 38 -4.86 0.34 1.78
N TYR A 39 -4.55 -0.18 2.96
CA TYR A 39 -5.51 -0.60 3.99
C TYR A 39 -5.63 0.49 5.07
N HIS A 40 -6.58 0.33 5.99
CA HIS A 40 -6.69 1.18 7.18
C HIS A 40 -6.77 0.29 8.42
N SER A 41 -7.90 -0.30 8.71
CA SER A 41 -8.21 -1.05 9.92
C SER A 41 -8.49 -2.52 9.61
N ILE A 42 -7.94 -3.45 10.41
CA ILE A 42 -8.20 -4.88 10.29
C ILE A 42 -8.86 -5.39 11.57
N LEU A 43 -10.05 -5.96 11.45
CA LEU A 43 -10.79 -6.57 12.57
C LEU A 43 -11.27 -7.98 12.22
N PRO A 44 -11.31 -8.92 13.18
CA PRO A 44 -12.00 -10.19 12.98
C PRO A 44 -13.47 -9.97 12.58
N SER A 45 -13.97 -10.70 11.59
CA SER A 45 -15.34 -10.55 11.07
C SER A 45 -16.42 -10.69 12.16
N LYS A 46 -16.12 -11.46 13.22
CA LYS A 46 -17.04 -11.64 14.37
C LYS A 46 -17.30 -10.39 15.20
N ILE A 47 -16.39 -9.41 15.15
CA ILE A 47 -16.48 -8.16 15.91
C ILE A 47 -16.49 -6.93 15.00
N ASN A 48 -16.44 -7.11 13.68
CA ASN A 48 -16.52 -6.05 12.70
C ASN A 48 -17.99 -5.74 12.39
N ASP A 49 -18.60 -4.88 13.21
CA ASP A 49 -19.97 -4.38 13.08
C ASP A 49 -20.01 -2.90 12.62
N SER A 50 -18.85 -2.35 12.22
CA SER A 50 -18.69 -0.93 11.91
C SER A 50 -19.53 -0.47 10.70
N GLY A 51 -19.81 -1.36 9.72
CA GLY A 51 -20.40 -0.97 8.45
C GLY A 51 -19.48 -0.10 7.58
N ASP A 52 -18.26 0.16 8.03
CA ASP A 52 -17.26 0.94 7.31
C ASP A 52 -16.42 0.03 6.41
N ASN A 53 -16.38 0.33 5.13
CA ASN A 53 -15.61 -0.43 4.15
C ASN A 53 -14.09 -0.30 4.32
N LEU A 54 -13.60 0.68 5.08
CA LEU A 54 -12.17 0.80 5.42
C LEU A 54 -11.75 -0.16 6.53
N VAL A 55 -12.71 -0.77 7.24
CA VAL A 55 -12.47 -1.83 8.21
C VAL A 55 -12.57 -3.18 7.51
N VAL A 56 -11.43 -3.77 7.17
CA VAL A 56 -11.35 -5.04 6.43
C VAL A 56 -11.36 -6.22 7.41
N ASP A 57 -12.14 -7.25 7.10
CA ASP A 57 -12.18 -8.48 7.90
C ASP A 57 -10.80 -9.18 7.89
N ALA A 58 -10.30 -9.58 9.06
CA ALA A 58 -9.01 -10.25 9.21
C ALA A 58 -8.93 -11.54 8.38
N GLU A 59 -10.03 -12.29 8.30
CA GLU A 59 -10.12 -13.50 7.49
C GLU A 59 -10.06 -13.19 5.98
N LYS A 60 -10.55 -12.03 5.55
CA LYS A 60 -10.43 -11.56 4.18
C LYS A 60 -9.00 -11.11 3.90
N PHE A 61 -8.41 -10.29 4.77
CA PHE A 61 -7.02 -9.88 4.69
C PHE A 61 -6.08 -11.09 4.59
N GLU A 62 -6.27 -12.12 5.43
CA GLU A 62 -5.48 -13.35 5.37
C GLU A 62 -5.63 -14.08 4.02
N LYS A 63 -6.84 -14.10 3.43
CA LYS A 63 -7.06 -14.69 2.08
C LYS A 63 -6.32 -13.90 0.99
N GLU A 64 -6.26 -12.59 1.10
CA GLU A 64 -5.52 -11.72 0.18
C GLU A 64 -4.01 -11.96 0.28
N LEU A 65 -3.44 -12.02 1.50
CA LEU A 65 -2.03 -12.36 1.71
C LEU A 65 -1.69 -13.78 1.22
N LYS A 66 -2.55 -14.75 1.49
CA LYS A 66 -2.38 -16.11 0.98
C LYS A 66 -2.36 -16.16 -0.55
N LEU A 67 -3.17 -15.33 -1.21
CA LEU A 67 -3.16 -15.20 -2.67
C LEU A 67 -1.84 -14.58 -3.16
N LEU A 68 -1.36 -13.49 -2.53
CA LEU A 68 -0.06 -12.89 -2.84
C LEU A 68 1.07 -13.93 -2.72
N LYS A 69 1.12 -14.67 -1.60
CA LYS A 69 2.12 -15.73 -1.39
C LYS A 69 2.06 -16.82 -2.45
N LYS A 70 0.84 -17.28 -2.81
CA LYS A 70 0.62 -18.31 -3.84
C LYS A 70 1.07 -17.86 -5.23
N LEU A 71 0.94 -16.58 -5.54
CA LEU A 71 1.35 -15.98 -6.81
C LEU A 71 2.83 -15.54 -6.81
N GLY A 72 3.58 -15.79 -5.74
CA GLY A 72 4.99 -15.46 -5.63
C GLY A 72 5.28 -13.96 -5.50
N TYR A 73 4.34 -13.17 -4.99
CA TYR A 73 4.58 -11.75 -4.75
C TYR A 73 5.60 -11.55 -3.64
N HIS A 74 6.57 -10.66 -3.91
CA HIS A 74 7.49 -10.09 -2.94
C HIS A 74 6.87 -8.81 -2.36
N THR A 75 6.75 -8.73 -1.04
CA THR A 75 6.35 -7.50 -0.36
C THR A 75 7.58 -6.64 -0.08
N MET A 76 7.62 -5.46 -0.69
CA MET A 76 8.75 -4.53 -0.60
C MET A 76 8.77 -3.82 0.74
N THR A 77 9.98 -3.47 1.21
CA THR A 77 10.18 -2.41 2.20
C THR A 77 10.09 -1.03 1.54
N LEU A 78 10.01 0.04 2.32
CA LEU A 78 10.05 1.42 1.80
C LEU A 78 11.37 1.70 1.07
N ASP A 79 12.50 1.23 1.60
CA ASP A 79 13.80 1.42 0.98
C ASP A 79 13.93 0.65 -0.34
N GLU A 80 13.43 -0.59 -0.43
CA GLU A 80 13.38 -1.34 -1.69
C GLU A 80 12.51 -0.62 -2.71
N PHE A 81 11.37 -0.06 -2.29
CA PHE A 81 10.47 0.69 -3.17
C PHE A 81 11.11 2.00 -3.64
N TYR A 82 11.74 2.76 -2.73
CA TYR A 82 12.43 4.01 -3.04
C TYR A 82 13.60 3.79 -4.00
N CYS A 83 14.44 2.79 -3.75
CA CYS A 83 15.54 2.40 -4.61
C CYS A 83 15.06 2.09 -6.04
N TRP A 84 14.02 1.25 -6.18
CA TRP A 84 13.41 0.96 -7.48
C TRP A 84 12.83 2.21 -8.15
N LYS A 85 12.07 3.00 -7.39
CA LYS A 85 11.37 4.19 -7.89
C LYS A 85 12.33 5.25 -8.46
N ASN A 86 13.53 5.35 -7.93
CA ASN A 86 14.58 6.23 -8.41
C ASN A 86 15.49 5.61 -9.50
N GLY A 87 15.21 4.35 -9.91
CA GLY A 87 15.99 3.65 -10.91
C GLY A 87 17.37 3.18 -10.44
N GLU A 88 17.61 3.18 -9.13
CA GLU A 88 18.89 2.79 -8.51
C GLU A 88 19.02 1.28 -8.35
N CYS A 89 17.90 0.56 -8.31
CA CYS A 89 17.85 -0.89 -8.27
C CYS A 89 16.66 -1.45 -9.06
N LYS A 90 16.70 -2.75 -9.36
CA LYS A 90 15.59 -3.47 -9.99
C LYS A 90 14.68 -4.06 -8.93
N LYS A 91 13.36 -3.94 -9.11
CA LYS A 91 12.41 -4.70 -8.28
C LYS A 91 12.47 -6.19 -8.61
N LYS A 92 12.08 -7.03 -7.68
CA LYS A 92 11.78 -8.44 -7.95
C LYS A 92 10.53 -8.54 -8.82
N GLU A 93 10.43 -9.62 -9.60
CA GLU A 93 9.17 -9.93 -10.30
C GLU A 93 8.03 -10.01 -9.27
N ASN A 94 6.82 -9.62 -9.69
CA ASN A 94 5.65 -9.63 -8.81
C ASN A 94 5.87 -8.89 -7.48
N SER A 95 6.39 -7.67 -7.52
CA SER A 95 6.56 -6.84 -6.32
C SER A 95 5.27 -6.08 -5.97
N VAL A 96 5.02 -5.94 -4.66
CA VAL A 96 3.89 -5.20 -4.09
C VAL A 96 4.32 -4.48 -2.82
N LEU A 97 3.76 -3.32 -2.51
CA LEU A 97 3.93 -2.64 -1.22
C LEU A 97 2.60 -2.70 -0.46
N ILE A 98 2.62 -3.17 0.78
CA ILE A 98 1.44 -3.21 1.67
C ILE A 98 1.53 -2.02 2.62
N THR A 99 0.49 -1.21 2.68
CA THR A 99 0.44 -0.01 3.54
C THR A 99 -0.85 0.03 4.36
N PHE A 100 -0.77 0.58 5.57
CA PHE A 100 -1.89 0.86 6.46
C PHE A 100 -1.86 2.33 6.85
N ASP A 101 -3.00 3.01 6.84
CA ASP A 101 -3.10 4.40 7.27
C ASP A 101 -3.61 4.50 8.74
N ASP A 102 -3.48 5.69 9.31
CA ASP A 102 -3.97 6.13 10.61
C ASP A 102 -3.32 5.49 11.86
N GLY A 103 -2.56 4.40 11.73
CA GLY A 103 -1.92 3.77 12.87
C GLY A 103 -2.90 3.07 13.82
N TYR A 104 -3.99 2.48 13.32
CA TYR A 104 -4.96 1.76 14.14
C TYR A 104 -4.32 0.64 14.97
N LYS A 105 -4.66 0.57 16.26
CA LYS A 105 -4.15 -0.44 17.20
C LYS A 105 -4.56 -1.87 16.82
N ASN A 106 -5.71 -2.05 16.20
CA ASN A 106 -6.16 -3.36 15.74
C ASN A 106 -5.28 -3.97 14.62
N ASN A 107 -4.48 -3.15 13.92
CA ASN A 107 -3.46 -3.68 13.00
C ASN A 107 -2.36 -4.41 13.79
N TYR A 108 -1.91 -3.86 14.93
CA TYR A 108 -0.99 -4.55 15.83
C TYR A 108 -1.63 -5.82 16.42
N ASP A 109 -2.90 -5.73 16.85
CA ASP A 109 -3.59 -6.83 17.51
C ASP A 109 -3.91 -8.01 16.56
N TYR A 110 -4.12 -7.75 15.24
CA TYR A 110 -4.59 -8.78 14.30
C TYR A 110 -3.79 -8.87 13.00
N ALA A 111 -3.43 -7.75 12.36
CA ALA A 111 -2.80 -7.77 11.04
C ALA A 111 -1.34 -8.22 11.10
N PHE A 112 -0.57 -7.79 12.11
CA PHE A 112 0.87 -8.05 12.17
C PHE A 112 1.20 -9.53 12.35
N GLU A 113 0.43 -10.26 13.14
CA GLU A 113 0.57 -11.72 13.24
C GLU A 113 0.29 -12.43 11.91
N ILE A 114 -0.70 -11.95 11.14
CA ILE A 114 -0.99 -12.52 9.81
C ILE A 114 0.16 -12.22 8.85
N LEU A 115 0.69 -11.00 8.83
CA LEU A 115 1.85 -10.61 8.02
C LEU A 115 3.08 -11.47 8.36
N LYS A 116 3.39 -11.64 9.65
CA LYS A 116 4.47 -12.48 10.15
C LYS A 116 4.31 -13.94 9.73
N LYS A 117 3.10 -14.49 9.84
CA LYS A 117 2.77 -15.87 9.41
C LYS A 117 3.12 -16.13 7.94
N TYR A 118 2.95 -15.14 7.07
CA TYR A 118 3.24 -15.25 5.64
C TYR A 118 4.61 -14.72 5.23
N ASP A 119 5.41 -14.24 6.21
CA ASP A 119 6.73 -13.62 5.96
C ASP A 119 6.61 -12.45 4.97
N MET A 120 5.76 -11.47 5.31
CA MET A 120 5.44 -10.32 4.47
C MET A 120 5.74 -9.02 5.18
N ASN A 121 6.35 -8.09 4.45
CA ASN A 121 6.60 -6.72 4.90
C ASN A 121 5.35 -5.86 4.74
N ALA A 122 5.22 -4.85 5.61
CA ALA A 122 4.21 -3.81 5.47
C ALA A 122 4.67 -2.50 6.13
N VAL A 123 3.98 -1.42 5.78
CA VAL A 123 4.23 -0.07 6.31
C VAL A 123 2.98 0.45 6.99
N VAL A 124 3.13 1.08 8.15
CA VAL A 124 2.05 1.80 8.83
C VAL A 124 2.34 3.30 8.81
N PHE A 125 1.49 4.06 8.17
CA PHE A 125 1.52 5.52 8.21
C PHE A 125 0.77 6.01 9.44
N CYS A 126 1.49 6.55 10.43
CA CYS A 126 0.98 6.92 11.73
C CYS A 126 0.67 8.42 11.82
N VAL A 127 -0.42 8.77 12.50
CA VAL A 127 -0.77 10.15 12.84
C VAL A 127 -0.13 10.53 14.18
N GLY A 128 0.73 11.55 14.21
CA GLY A 128 1.50 11.91 15.39
C GLY A 128 0.65 12.24 16.61
N ALA A 129 -0.45 12.98 16.42
CA ALA A 129 -1.39 13.30 17.52
C ALA A 129 -2.05 12.03 18.12
N TYR A 130 -2.25 10.98 17.33
CA TYR A 130 -2.77 9.71 17.82
C TYR A 130 -1.69 8.92 18.56
N MET A 131 -0.42 8.99 18.12
CA MET A 131 0.71 8.36 18.82
C MET A 131 0.93 8.93 20.22
N GLU A 132 0.68 10.21 20.42
CA GLU A 132 0.76 10.88 21.73
C GLU A 132 -0.52 10.71 22.59
N ALA A 133 -1.65 10.38 21.94
CA ALA A 133 -2.90 10.15 22.64
C ALA A 133 -2.89 8.79 23.34
N ASN A 134 -3.34 8.74 24.58
CA ASN A 134 -3.59 7.48 25.28
C ASN A 134 -4.98 6.94 24.87
N SER A 135 -5.06 6.39 23.67
CA SER A 135 -6.31 5.92 23.04
C SER A 135 -6.26 4.40 22.86
N ASP A 136 -7.40 3.74 23.05
CA ASP A 136 -7.54 2.31 22.74
C ASP A 136 -7.72 2.03 21.23
N ILE A 137 -7.88 3.09 20.42
CA ILE A 137 -8.16 2.98 18.98
C ILE A 137 -6.87 2.95 18.14
N HIS A 138 -5.88 3.78 18.50
CA HIS A 138 -4.63 3.92 17.75
C HIS A 138 -3.43 3.47 18.58
N MET A 139 -2.37 3.04 17.89
CA MET A 139 -1.09 2.73 18.54
C MET A 139 -0.46 4.00 19.09
N ASN A 140 -0.14 4.00 20.36
CA ASN A 140 0.70 5.01 20.97
C ASN A 140 2.20 4.70 20.75
N ILE A 141 3.09 5.61 21.16
CA ILE A 141 4.54 5.47 21.00
C ILE A 141 5.05 4.16 21.60
N GLU A 142 4.57 3.80 22.82
CA GLU A 142 4.98 2.56 23.49
C GLU A 142 4.59 1.30 22.69
N THR A 143 3.37 1.29 22.13
CA THR A 143 2.91 0.18 21.26
C THR A 143 3.73 0.09 19.99
N ILE A 144 4.11 1.24 19.38
CA ILE A 144 4.93 1.27 18.16
C ILE A 144 6.34 0.74 18.44
N GLU A 145 6.98 1.16 19.53
CA GLU A 145 8.32 0.66 19.89
C GLU A 145 8.31 -0.85 20.17
N LYS A 146 7.29 -1.33 20.87
CA LYS A 146 7.08 -2.76 21.08
C LYS A 146 6.85 -3.50 19.76
N ALA A 147 6.06 -2.92 18.85
CA ALA A 147 5.82 -3.51 17.53
C ALA A 147 7.09 -3.60 16.68
N LYS A 148 7.99 -2.63 16.72
CA LYS A 148 9.29 -2.67 16.04
C LYS A 148 10.16 -3.85 16.51
N GLU A 149 10.09 -4.20 17.79
CA GLU A 149 10.82 -5.33 18.35
C GLU A 149 10.21 -6.69 17.98
N GLU A 150 8.87 -6.81 18.05
CA GLU A 150 8.14 -8.06 17.84
C GLU A 150 7.91 -8.39 16.36
N TYR A 151 7.83 -7.36 15.51
CA TYR A 151 7.50 -7.44 14.08
C TYR A 151 8.48 -6.62 13.23
N PRO A 152 9.75 -7.04 13.10
CA PRO A 152 10.78 -6.29 12.36
C PRO A 152 10.49 -6.16 10.85
N ASN A 153 9.47 -6.85 10.35
CA ASN A 153 8.94 -6.74 8.99
C ASN A 153 7.91 -5.62 8.83
N ILE A 154 7.61 -4.88 9.91
CA ILE A 154 6.67 -3.75 9.88
C ILE A 154 7.44 -2.45 10.05
N GLU A 155 7.30 -1.57 9.06
CA GLU A 155 7.87 -0.23 9.07
C GLU A 155 6.83 0.79 9.52
N PHE A 156 7.29 1.90 10.10
CA PHE A 156 6.42 2.99 10.54
C PHE A 156 6.83 4.28 9.84
N ALA A 157 5.86 5.01 9.28
CA ALA A 157 6.08 6.21 8.51
C ALA A 157 5.02 7.29 8.84
N SER A 158 5.16 8.48 8.27
CA SER A 158 4.37 9.66 8.62
C SER A 158 3.02 9.70 7.90
N HIS A 159 1.94 9.94 8.65
CA HIS A 159 0.62 10.33 8.14
C HIS A 159 0.20 11.72 8.63
N SER A 160 1.13 12.66 8.70
CA SER A 160 1.05 13.96 9.37
C SER A 160 1.09 13.86 10.91
N TYR A 161 1.36 15.00 11.56
CA TYR A 161 1.12 15.08 12.99
C TYR A 161 -0.38 15.23 13.30
N ASN A 162 -1.10 16.16 12.63
CA ASN A 162 -2.52 16.44 12.93
C ASN A 162 -3.33 17.02 11.76
N LEU A 163 -2.88 16.85 10.50
CA LEU A 163 -3.55 17.50 9.35
C LEU A 163 -4.87 16.88 8.93
N HIS A 164 -5.29 15.77 9.56
CA HIS A 164 -6.64 15.22 9.40
C HIS A 164 -7.75 16.19 9.81
N PHE A 165 -7.45 17.10 10.74
CA PHE A 165 -8.41 18.04 11.30
C PHE A 165 -8.28 19.47 10.72
N HIS A 166 -7.39 19.68 9.76
CA HIS A 166 -7.17 20.97 9.13
C HIS A 166 -7.70 20.99 7.70
N SER A 167 -8.63 21.88 7.42
CA SER A 167 -9.10 22.15 6.04
C SER A 167 -8.10 22.93 5.22
N ASP A 168 -7.33 23.81 5.88
CA ASP A 168 -6.32 24.67 5.27
C ASP A 168 -4.94 23.98 5.35
N LYS A 169 -4.24 23.92 4.21
CA LYS A 169 -2.95 23.24 4.04
C LYS A 169 -1.95 24.20 3.38
N THR A 170 -1.81 25.38 3.95
CA THR A 170 -0.76 26.33 3.56
C THR A 170 0.61 25.78 3.91
N TYR A 171 1.65 26.30 3.26
CA TYR A 171 3.03 25.92 3.52
C TYR A 171 3.37 25.98 5.02
N GLU A 172 3.04 27.07 5.71
CA GLU A 172 3.37 27.29 7.12
C GLU A 172 2.70 26.25 8.05
N ILE A 173 1.45 25.91 7.78
CA ILE A 173 0.71 24.89 8.55
C ILE A 173 1.37 23.54 8.36
N VAL A 174 1.68 23.14 7.14
CA VAL A 174 2.29 21.85 6.83
C VAL A 174 3.72 21.76 7.34
N ASP A 175 4.52 22.83 7.20
CA ASP A 175 5.89 22.90 7.69
C ASP A 175 5.95 22.71 9.22
N ASN A 176 5.06 23.39 9.95
CA ASN A 176 4.97 23.22 11.41
C ASN A 176 4.51 21.81 11.83
N ASP A 177 3.59 21.23 11.08
CA ASP A 177 3.09 19.85 11.30
C ASP A 177 4.20 18.83 11.06
N ALA A 178 4.90 18.93 9.94
CA ALA A 178 6.02 18.06 9.57
C ALA A 178 7.16 18.11 10.62
N LYS A 179 7.53 19.32 11.07
CA LYS A 179 8.52 19.50 12.15
C LYS A 179 8.12 18.86 13.47
N LYS A 180 6.82 18.80 13.79
CA LYS A 180 6.34 18.10 14.97
C LYS A 180 6.44 16.60 14.76
N MET A 181 6.01 16.10 13.61
CA MET A 181 6.03 14.67 13.30
C MET A 181 7.45 14.12 13.31
N ASN A 182 8.42 14.84 12.74
CA ASN A 182 9.83 14.44 12.70
C ASN A 182 10.50 14.32 14.09
N LYS A 183 9.89 14.89 15.13
CA LYS A 183 10.35 14.70 16.53
C LYS A 183 9.84 13.39 17.15
N LEU A 184 8.78 12.82 16.61
CA LEU A 184 8.14 11.61 17.13
C LEU A 184 8.59 10.37 16.37
N LEU A 185 8.82 10.51 15.07
CA LEU A 185 9.11 9.38 14.19
C LEU A 185 10.16 9.80 13.15
N GLU A 186 11.30 9.12 13.18
CA GLU A 186 12.36 9.30 12.19
C GLU A 186 11.98 8.53 10.91
N THR A 187 11.56 9.27 9.88
CA THR A 187 11.17 8.71 8.58
C THR A 187 11.23 9.78 7.50
N SER A 188 11.64 9.41 6.29
CA SER A 188 11.57 10.26 5.10
C SER A 188 10.37 9.94 4.18
N TYR A 189 9.41 9.13 4.66
CA TYR A 189 8.25 8.69 3.89
C TYR A 189 6.96 9.21 4.49
N TYR A 190 6.06 9.65 3.61
CA TYR A 190 4.83 10.33 3.98
C TYR A 190 3.62 9.77 3.23
N ALA A 191 2.46 9.68 3.88
CA ALA A 191 1.17 9.51 3.19
C ALA A 191 0.27 10.71 3.49
N TYR A 192 -0.31 11.29 2.43
CA TYR A 192 -1.21 12.43 2.59
C TYR A 192 -2.53 12.02 3.23
N PRO A 193 -2.99 12.70 4.31
CA PRO A 193 -4.34 12.53 4.83
C PRO A 193 -5.38 12.69 3.73
N PHE A 194 -6.28 11.71 3.59
CA PHE A 194 -7.29 11.62 2.53
C PHE A 194 -6.73 11.56 1.10
N GLY A 195 -5.40 11.50 0.93
CA GLY A 195 -4.71 11.60 -0.34
C GLY A 195 -4.63 13.02 -0.90
N ASP A 196 -5.07 14.04 -0.15
CA ASP A 196 -5.16 15.42 -0.61
C ASP A 196 -3.85 16.18 -0.39
N TYR A 197 -3.38 16.86 -1.44
CA TYR A 197 -2.18 17.69 -1.41
C TYR A 197 -2.31 18.88 -2.35
N ASN A 198 -1.46 19.89 -2.14
CA ASN A 198 -1.24 21.02 -3.04
C ASN A 198 0.27 21.28 -3.17
N GLU A 199 0.67 22.29 -3.95
CA GLU A 199 2.09 22.61 -4.18
C GLU A 199 2.80 23.10 -2.91
N ASP A 200 2.10 23.82 -2.03
CA ASP A 200 2.62 24.27 -0.73
C ASP A 200 2.90 23.08 0.18
N TYR A 201 2.02 22.08 0.16
CA TYR A 201 2.20 20.83 0.90
C TYR A 201 3.45 20.11 0.44
N VAL A 202 3.57 19.87 -0.87
CA VAL A 202 4.74 19.20 -1.46
C VAL A 202 6.02 19.97 -1.13
N LYS A 203 6.00 21.30 -1.21
CA LYS A 203 7.15 22.13 -0.87
C LYS A 203 7.55 21.99 0.60
N ALA A 204 6.59 22.04 1.52
CA ALA A 204 6.85 21.90 2.94
C ALA A 204 7.43 20.51 3.29
N LEU A 205 6.95 19.43 2.66
CA LEU A 205 7.53 18.10 2.84
C LEU A 205 8.98 18.03 2.39
N LYS A 206 9.32 18.61 1.22
CA LYS A 206 10.70 18.69 0.72
C LYS A 206 11.62 19.44 1.67
N ASP A 207 11.15 20.58 2.18
CA ASP A 207 11.91 21.44 3.09
C ASP A 207 12.08 20.79 4.51
N ASN A 208 11.35 19.69 4.78
CA ASN A 208 11.44 18.90 6.01
C ASN A 208 12.00 17.49 5.79
N ASP A 209 12.82 17.30 4.74
CA ASP A 209 13.59 16.09 4.45
C ASP A 209 12.74 14.82 4.20
N TYR A 210 11.50 14.99 3.71
CA TYR A 210 10.74 13.87 3.17
C TYR A 210 11.16 13.60 1.73
N ASP A 211 11.47 12.34 1.42
CA ASP A 211 11.94 11.90 0.09
C ASP A 211 10.78 11.48 -0.81
N MET A 212 9.69 10.98 -0.21
CA MET A 212 8.56 10.43 -0.96
C MET A 212 7.23 10.63 -0.23
N ALA A 213 6.16 10.88 -1.01
CA ALA A 213 4.81 11.01 -0.49
C ALA A 213 3.77 10.25 -1.33
N PHE A 214 2.91 9.51 -0.62
CA PHE A 214 1.89 8.64 -1.18
C PHE A 214 0.51 9.28 -1.14
N THR A 215 -0.28 9.05 -2.20
CA THR A 215 -1.64 9.60 -2.36
C THR A 215 -2.62 8.51 -2.83
N PHE A 216 -3.92 8.75 -2.64
CA PHE A 216 -4.96 7.98 -3.35
C PHE A 216 -5.40 8.66 -4.67
N GLY A 217 -4.73 9.79 -5.02
CA GLY A 217 -5.01 10.58 -6.21
C GLY A 217 -6.26 11.46 -6.11
N PRO A 218 -6.29 12.65 -6.73
CA PRO A 218 -7.41 13.57 -6.68
C PRO A 218 -8.67 13.03 -7.39
N SER A 219 -8.51 12.09 -8.30
CA SER A 219 -9.59 11.44 -9.04
C SER A 219 -9.97 10.05 -8.50
N LYS A 220 -9.43 9.64 -7.34
CA LYS A 220 -9.49 8.25 -6.87
C LYS A 220 -9.02 7.26 -7.94
N GLU A 221 -8.03 7.68 -8.73
CA GLU A 221 -7.38 6.82 -9.72
C GLU A 221 -6.72 5.65 -9.01
N HIS A 222 -7.39 4.52 -9.08
CA HIS A 222 -6.90 3.26 -8.54
C HIS A 222 -5.93 2.63 -9.55
N ARG A 223 -4.72 3.19 -9.65
CA ARG A 223 -3.67 2.68 -10.52
C ARG A 223 -2.42 2.29 -9.73
N LYS A 224 -1.60 1.47 -10.33
CA LYS A 224 -0.28 1.14 -9.80
C LYS A 224 0.65 2.34 -9.87
N ALA A 225 1.63 2.38 -8.98
CA ALA A 225 2.76 3.28 -9.10
C ALA A 225 3.64 2.88 -10.29
N ASP A 226 4.11 3.88 -11.01
CA ASP A 226 4.96 3.77 -12.20
C ASP A 226 6.31 4.47 -11.96
N LEU A 227 7.39 4.00 -12.59
CA LEU A 227 8.71 4.66 -12.47
C LEU A 227 8.68 6.14 -12.85
N SER A 228 7.81 6.53 -13.79
CA SER A 228 7.66 7.91 -14.25
C SER A 228 6.89 8.82 -13.29
N ASP A 229 6.24 8.28 -12.25
CA ASP A 229 5.50 9.07 -11.29
C ASP A 229 6.42 10.02 -10.51
N ASN A 230 5.89 11.17 -10.13
CA ASN A 230 6.57 12.08 -9.21
C ASN A 230 6.64 11.44 -7.80
N ASN A 231 7.81 11.48 -7.15
CA ASN A 231 8.03 10.91 -5.82
C ASN A 231 7.07 11.46 -4.75
N TYR A 232 6.57 12.68 -4.93
CA TYR A 232 5.61 13.31 -4.00
C TYR A 232 4.14 13.12 -4.42
N LYS A 233 3.87 12.26 -5.40
CA LYS A 233 2.51 11.99 -5.93
C LYS A 233 2.34 10.51 -6.26
N VAL A 234 2.90 9.62 -5.42
CA VAL A 234 2.90 8.17 -5.65
C VAL A 234 1.51 7.60 -5.39
N PRO A 235 0.82 7.03 -6.40
CA PRO A 235 -0.56 6.56 -6.25
C PRO A 235 -0.63 5.23 -5.49
N ARG A 236 -1.74 5.02 -4.77
CA ARG A 236 -2.05 3.79 -4.06
C ARG A 236 -3.40 3.22 -4.48
N LEU A 237 -3.56 1.93 -4.31
CA LEU A 237 -4.81 1.19 -4.53
C LEU A 237 -5.56 1.06 -3.19
N ASN A 238 -6.67 1.77 -3.03
CA ASN A 238 -7.50 1.61 -1.83
C ASN A 238 -8.11 0.19 -1.78
N ILE A 239 -7.90 -0.53 -0.67
CA ILE A 239 -8.45 -1.85 -0.41
C ILE A 239 -9.59 -1.72 0.60
N SER A 240 -10.75 -2.26 0.25
CA SER A 240 -11.98 -2.15 1.05
C SER A 240 -12.61 -3.51 1.33
N ASN A 241 -13.42 -3.57 2.38
CA ASN A 241 -14.04 -4.83 2.83
C ASN A 241 -15.02 -5.42 1.80
N ASP A 242 -15.69 -4.58 1.01
CA ASP A 242 -16.60 -5.00 -0.06
C ASP A 242 -15.89 -5.46 -1.34
N MET A 243 -14.55 -5.29 -1.43
CA MET A 243 -13.79 -5.71 -2.60
C MET A 243 -13.74 -7.24 -2.70
N SER A 244 -14.22 -7.80 -3.82
CA SER A 244 -14.10 -9.23 -4.06
C SER A 244 -12.64 -9.65 -4.31
N ILE A 245 -12.30 -10.90 -4.00
CA ILE A 245 -10.97 -11.47 -4.27
C ILE A 245 -10.60 -11.45 -5.76
N ILE A 246 -11.60 -11.53 -6.65
CA ILE A 246 -11.39 -11.41 -8.09
C ILE A 246 -10.99 -9.99 -8.45
N LYS A 247 -11.65 -8.97 -7.90
CA LYS A 247 -11.29 -7.56 -8.13
C LYS A 247 -9.91 -7.26 -7.58
N PHE A 248 -9.57 -7.79 -6.40
CA PHE A 248 -8.23 -7.71 -5.82
C PHE A 248 -7.18 -8.30 -6.78
N LEU A 249 -7.39 -9.53 -7.27
CA LEU A 249 -6.51 -10.18 -8.25
C LEU A 249 -6.36 -9.33 -9.53
N LEU A 250 -7.46 -8.83 -10.09
CA LEU A 250 -7.41 -7.99 -11.30
C LEU A 250 -6.59 -6.72 -11.11
N ARG A 251 -6.65 -6.08 -9.92
CA ARG A 251 -5.81 -4.93 -9.58
C ARG A 251 -4.32 -5.26 -9.50
N LEU A 252 -3.97 -6.49 -9.15
CA LEU A 252 -2.58 -6.95 -9.13
C LEU A 252 -2.03 -7.25 -10.52
N ILE A 253 -2.84 -7.85 -11.41
CA ILE A 253 -2.34 -8.35 -12.70
C ILE A 253 -2.54 -7.38 -13.87
N LEU A 254 -3.57 -6.51 -13.82
CA LEU A 254 -3.80 -5.54 -14.90
C LEU A 254 -2.86 -4.34 -14.75
N PRO A 255 -2.35 -3.78 -15.87
CA PRO A 255 -1.43 -2.65 -15.88
C PRO A 255 -2.16 -1.29 -15.73
N MET A 256 -3.15 -1.23 -14.86
CA MET A 256 -3.95 -0.02 -14.61
C MET A 256 -3.11 1.07 -13.98
#